data_df930fdc66ef26286fe55f9856a20cf4
#
_entry.id   df930fdc66ef26286fe55f9856a20cf4
#
_cell.length_a   1.000
_cell.length_b   1.000
_cell.length_c   1.000
_cell.angle_alpha   90.00
_cell.angle_beta   90.00
_cell.angle_gamma   90.00
#
_symmetry.space_group_name_H-M   'P 1'
#
loop_
_entity.id
_entity.type
_entity.pdbx_description
1 polymer ?
#
loop_
_entity_poly.entity_id
_entity_poly.type
_entity_poly.pdbx_seq_one_letter_code
_entity_poly.pdbx_strand_id
1 'polypeptide(L)'
;VNYRANIAALKMLGATDVMALSAVGGLREALPPGSFVVVDQFVDRTFAREKTFFGRGLVAHVSMAHPVCKRLGDHLEAALQAKGLPHERGGTYLVIEGPQFSTQAESHLYRQWGCDVIGMTNMPEAKLAREAELCYASLAMVTDYDCWHPDHDAVTVDAVIRVLLSNADHARALVRSLAAAVTSDAHGPACVCRSALDHALITAPDAR
;
A
#
# COMPACT_ATOMS: atom_id res chain seq x y z
N VAL A 1 -4.70 -7.56 -12.99
CA VAL A 1 -4.65 -6.08 -12.90
C VAL A 1 -3.44 -5.58 -13.65
N ASN A 2 -3.59 -4.56 -14.48
CA ASN A 2 -2.47 -3.94 -15.18
C ASN A 2 -1.92 -2.76 -14.34
N TYR A 3 -1.07 -3.08 -13.38
CA TYR A 3 -0.49 -2.09 -12.46
C TYR A 3 0.34 -1.02 -13.19
N ARG A 4 1.11 -1.42 -14.23
CA ARG A 4 1.91 -0.47 -15.00
C ARG A 4 1.03 0.56 -15.70
N ALA A 5 -0.05 0.12 -16.38
CA ALA A 5 -0.96 1.04 -17.04
C ALA A 5 -1.64 1.99 -16.06
N ASN A 6 -2.04 1.50 -14.89
CA ASN A 6 -2.69 2.31 -13.86
C ASN A 6 -1.75 3.43 -13.35
N ILE A 7 -0.54 3.09 -12.98
CA ILE A 7 0.42 4.09 -12.49
C ILE A 7 0.87 5.03 -13.60
N ALA A 8 1.10 4.52 -14.83
CA ALA A 8 1.43 5.36 -15.98
C ALA A 8 0.31 6.36 -16.28
N ALA A 9 -0.95 5.92 -16.27
CA ALA A 9 -2.10 6.81 -16.50
C ALA A 9 -2.19 7.92 -15.45
N LEU A 10 -2.00 7.61 -14.16
CA LEU A 10 -1.96 8.61 -13.10
C LEU A 10 -0.84 9.63 -13.33
N LYS A 11 0.36 9.17 -13.67
CA LYS A 11 1.48 10.06 -13.98
C LYS A 11 1.21 10.96 -15.17
N MET A 12 0.66 10.40 -16.27
CA MET A 12 0.31 11.15 -17.48
C MET A 12 -0.79 12.20 -17.24
N LEU A 13 -1.71 11.94 -16.31
CA LEU A 13 -2.73 12.89 -15.87
C LEU A 13 -2.20 13.97 -14.92
N GLY A 14 -0.91 13.95 -14.60
CA GLY A 14 -0.28 14.95 -13.73
C GLY A 14 -0.45 14.69 -12.25
N ALA A 15 -0.86 13.48 -11.84
CA ALA A 15 -0.87 13.11 -10.42
C ALA A 15 0.55 13.19 -9.85
N THR A 16 0.66 13.71 -8.64
CA THR A 16 1.92 13.78 -7.86
C THR A 16 1.89 12.87 -6.65
N ASP A 17 0.70 12.53 -6.19
CA ASP A 17 0.43 11.83 -4.96
C ASP A 17 -0.58 10.71 -5.22
N VAL A 18 -0.31 9.52 -4.70
CA VAL A 18 -1.17 8.35 -4.78
C VAL A 18 -1.42 7.82 -3.37
N MET A 19 -2.66 7.74 -2.98
CA MET A 19 -3.08 7.10 -1.73
C MET A 19 -3.93 5.87 -2.06
N ALA A 20 -3.40 4.70 -1.73
CA ALA A 20 -4.10 3.43 -1.89
C ALA A 20 -4.92 3.09 -0.64
N LEU A 21 -6.16 2.68 -0.83
CA LEU A 21 -7.00 2.10 0.22
C LEU A 21 -7.16 0.61 -0.09
N SER A 22 -6.80 -0.25 0.85
CA SER A 22 -6.78 -1.68 0.64
C SER A 22 -7.51 -2.42 1.75
N ALA A 23 -8.43 -3.33 1.40
CA ALA A 23 -8.96 -4.31 2.34
C ALA A 23 -7.88 -5.38 2.59
N VAL A 24 -7.66 -5.74 3.84
CA VAL A 24 -6.58 -6.63 4.27
C VAL A 24 -7.02 -7.55 5.42
N GLY A 25 -6.36 -8.70 5.53
CA GLY A 25 -6.41 -9.52 6.74
C GLY A 25 -5.43 -8.99 7.79
N GLY A 26 -5.82 -9.05 9.07
CA GLY A 26 -4.94 -8.76 10.21
C GLY A 26 -4.10 -9.97 10.59
N LEU A 27 -2.81 -9.79 10.75
CA LEU A 27 -1.88 -10.83 11.21
C LEU A 27 -1.53 -10.70 12.71
N ARG A 28 -2.08 -9.69 13.38
CA ARG A 28 -1.89 -9.43 14.82
C ARG A 28 -3.22 -9.35 15.55
N GLU A 29 -3.23 -9.86 16.78
CA GLU A 29 -4.37 -9.79 17.70
C GLU A 29 -4.84 -8.34 17.95
N ALA A 30 -3.88 -7.42 18.04
CA ALA A 30 -4.13 -6.00 18.31
C ALA A 30 -4.76 -5.23 17.12
N LEU A 31 -4.95 -5.90 15.98
CA LEU A 31 -5.53 -5.32 14.75
C LEU A 31 -6.87 -6.01 14.41
N PRO A 32 -7.93 -5.81 15.20
CA PRO A 32 -9.22 -6.45 14.94
C PRO A 32 -9.87 -5.89 13.66
N PRO A 33 -10.78 -6.65 13.04
CA PRO A 33 -11.61 -6.16 11.94
C PRO A 33 -12.26 -4.81 12.28
N GLY A 34 -12.20 -3.87 11.34
CA GLY A 34 -12.61 -2.48 11.54
C GLY A 34 -11.47 -1.52 11.91
N SER A 35 -10.27 -2.03 12.22
CA SER A 35 -9.07 -1.22 12.43
C SER A 35 -8.46 -0.74 11.12
N PHE A 36 -7.68 0.34 11.21
CA PHE A 36 -6.92 0.89 10.09
C PHE A 36 -5.42 0.82 10.39
N VAL A 37 -4.60 0.58 9.37
CA VAL A 37 -3.14 0.64 9.49
C VAL A 37 -2.60 1.58 8.42
N VAL A 38 -1.89 2.61 8.85
CA VAL A 38 -1.11 3.45 7.94
C VAL A 38 0.21 2.74 7.69
N VAL A 39 0.29 2.03 6.58
CA VAL A 39 1.40 1.13 6.22
C VAL A 39 2.69 1.93 6.00
N ASP A 40 3.82 1.41 6.45
CA ASP A 40 5.13 2.01 6.20
C ASP A 40 6.15 1.04 5.59
N GLN A 41 5.90 -0.27 5.62
CA GLN A 41 6.78 -1.30 5.06
C GLN A 41 6.00 -2.36 4.26
N PHE A 42 6.71 -3.03 3.35
CA PHE A 42 6.16 -4.12 2.54
C PHE A 42 7.07 -5.34 2.52
N VAL A 43 6.44 -6.51 2.53
CA VAL A 43 7.04 -7.77 2.10
C VAL A 43 6.32 -8.21 0.82
N ASP A 44 7.04 -8.27 -0.30
CA ASP A 44 6.49 -8.63 -1.62
C ASP A 44 6.66 -10.12 -1.90
N ARG A 45 5.57 -10.88 -1.80
CA ARG A 45 5.48 -12.31 -2.15
C ARG A 45 4.82 -12.54 -3.51
N THR A 46 4.67 -11.49 -4.33
CA THR A 46 4.18 -11.64 -5.70
C THR A 46 5.28 -12.15 -6.63
N PHE A 47 4.94 -12.95 -7.64
CA PHE A 47 5.91 -13.60 -8.52
C PHE A 47 5.58 -13.50 -10.02
N ALA A 48 4.31 -13.32 -10.41
CA ALA A 48 3.89 -13.28 -11.80
C ALA A 48 3.46 -11.88 -12.29
N ARG A 49 3.86 -10.81 -11.57
CA ARG A 49 3.50 -9.43 -11.87
C ARG A 49 4.68 -8.66 -12.48
N GLU A 50 4.40 -7.80 -13.44
CA GLU A 50 5.40 -6.87 -13.96
C GLU A 50 5.70 -5.78 -12.92
N LYS A 51 6.96 -5.70 -12.46
CA LYS A 51 7.38 -4.92 -11.27
C LYS A 51 8.16 -3.66 -11.61
N THR A 52 8.38 -3.35 -12.90
CA THR A 52 9.17 -2.22 -13.35
C THR A 52 8.63 -1.64 -14.65
N PHE A 53 8.82 -0.34 -14.84
CA PHE A 53 8.62 0.34 -16.13
C PHE A 53 9.81 0.16 -17.06
N PHE A 54 10.98 -0.05 -16.48
CA PHE A 54 12.23 -0.19 -17.22
C PHE A 54 12.34 -1.59 -17.81
N GLY A 55 12.90 -1.69 -19.01
CA GLY A 55 12.97 -2.93 -19.76
C GLY A 55 14.28 -3.08 -20.52
N ARG A 56 14.20 -3.57 -21.76
CA ARG A 56 15.40 -3.73 -22.58
C ARG A 56 16.10 -2.39 -22.82
N GLY A 57 17.40 -2.34 -22.58
CA GLY A 57 18.25 -1.17 -22.81
C GLY A 57 18.33 -0.18 -21.66
N LEU A 58 17.47 -0.25 -20.67
CA LEU A 58 17.51 0.69 -19.53
C LEU A 58 17.12 -0.02 -18.23
N VAL A 59 17.97 0.14 -17.19
CA VAL A 59 17.71 -0.42 -15.86
C VAL A 59 17.82 0.70 -14.82
N ALA A 60 16.84 0.76 -13.90
CA ALA A 60 16.84 1.67 -12.77
C ALA A 60 16.75 0.88 -11.45
N HIS A 61 17.64 1.21 -10.51
CA HIS A 61 17.66 0.63 -9.16
C HIS A 61 17.16 1.66 -8.14
N VAL A 62 15.85 1.90 -8.12
CA VAL A 62 15.23 2.81 -7.15
C VAL A 62 15.30 2.25 -5.73
N SER A 63 15.58 3.11 -4.76
CA SER A 63 15.60 2.71 -3.34
C SER A 63 14.19 2.42 -2.83
N MET A 64 14.03 1.26 -2.20
CA MET A 64 12.78 0.81 -1.56
C MET A 64 12.92 0.62 -0.05
N ALA A 65 13.99 1.11 0.58
CA ALA A 65 14.17 1.03 2.04
C ALA A 65 13.04 1.75 2.80
N HIS A 66 12.57 2.86 2.25
CA HIS A 66 11.39 3.60 2.74
C HIS A 66 10.37 3.69 1.60
N PRO A 67 9.52 2.65 1.43
CA PRO A 67 8.69 2.49 0.24
C PRO A 67 7.52 3.46 0.17
N VAL A 68 7.14 4.08 1.29
CA VAL A 68 6.00 5.00 1.39
C VAL A 68 6.45 6.44 1.68
N CYS A 69 5.64 7.39 1.25
CA CYS A 69 5.84 8.79 1.51
C CYS A 69 5.39 9.15 2.93
N LYS A 70 6.34 9.56 3.78
CA LYS A 70 6.05 9.95 5.17
C LYS A 70 4.99 11.07 5.24
N ARG A 71 5.10 12.11 4.41
CA ARG A 71 4.16 13.23 4.34
C ARG A 71 2.72 12.74 4.12
N LEU A 72 2.51 11.87 3.13
CA LEU A 72 1.17 11.31 2.88
C LEU A 72 0.70 10.42 4.04
N GLY A 73 1.59 9.67 4.65
CA GLY A 73 1.29 8.91 5.86
C GLY A 73 0.86 9.79 7.02
N ASP A 74 1.49 10.95 7.21
CA ASP A 74 1.12 11.92 8.25
C ASP A 74 -0.30 12.50 7.99
N HIS A 75 -0.65 12.78 6.73
CA HIS A 75 -2.02 13.19 6.37
C HIS A 75 -3.05 12.09 6.63
N LEU A 76 -2.72 10.82 6.31
CA LEU A 76 -3.59 9.67 6.60
C LEU A 76 -3.86 9.54 8.09
N GLU A 77 -2.82 9.57 8.92
CA GLU A 77 -2.94 9.49 10.37
C GLU A 77 -3.77 10.65 10.95
N ALA A 78 -3.48 11.89 10.54
CA ALA A 78 -4.24 13.05 11.00
C ALA A 78 -5.73 12.95 10.65
N ALA A 79 -6.07 12.44 9.45
CA ALA A 79 -7.45 12.25 9.04
C ALA A 79 -8.16 11.15 9.86
N LEU A 80 -7.48 10.08 10.23
CA LEU A 80 -8.00 9.03 11.09
C LEU A 80 -8.23 9.53 12.52
N GLN A 81 -7.27 10.27 13.08
CA GLN A 81 -7.36 10.90 14.40
C GLN A 81 -8.54 11.88 14.48
N ALA A 82 -8.68 12.76 13.48
CA ALA A 82 -9.78 13.72 13.42
C ALA A 82 -11.17 13.08 13.38
N LYS A 83 -11.25 11.81 12.94
CA LYS A 83 -12.51 11.04 12.90
C LYS A 83 -12.66 10.07 14.07
N GLY A 84 -11.69 9.99 14.99
CA GLY A 84 -11.71 9.06 16.10
C GLY A 84 -11.70 7.59 15.67
N LEU A 85 -11.15 7.28 14.49
CA LEU A 85 -11.11 5.92 13.98
C LEU A 85 -9.94 5.12 14.58
N PRO A 86 -10.16 3.84 14.99
CA PRO A 86 -9.11 3.00 15.54
C PRO A 86 -8.03 2.75 14.48
N HIS A 87 -6.80 3.12 14.76
CA HIS A 87 -5.71 2.98 13.80
C HIS A 87 -4.35 2.75 14.46
N GLU A 88 -3.44 2.18 13.68
CA GLU A 88 -2.02 2.08 14.01
C GLU A 88 -1.19 2.81 12.94
N ARG A 89 -0.16 3.54 13.40
CA ARG A 89 0.82 4.20 12.54
C ARG A 89 2.04 3.32 12.40
N GLY A 90 2.40 3.00 11.16
CA GLY A 90 3.42 2.01 10.84
C GLY A 90 2.84 0.61 10.79
N GLY A 91 3.51 -0.27 10.08
CA GLY A 91 3.17 -1.67 9.96
C GLY A 91 3.62 -2.25 8.62
N THR A 92 4.01 -3.51 8.67
CA THR A 92 4.47 -4.27 7.49
C THR A 92 3.30 -4.95 6.80
N TYR A 93 3.03 -4.54 5.56
CA TYR A 93 2.04 -5.18 4.71
C TYR A 93 2.69 -6.26 3.85
N LEU A 94 2.34 -7.51 4.08
CA LEU A 94 2.72 -8.63 3.22
C LEU A 94 1.76 -8.72 2.04
N VAL A 95 2.30 -8.69 0.82
CA VAL A 95 1.49 -8.79 -0.41
C VAL A 95 1.69 -10.15 -1.07
N ILE A 96 0.63 -10.94 -1.12
CA ILE A 96 0.58 -12.23 -1.81
C ILE A 96 0.09 -12.09 -3.25
N GLU A 97 0.39 -13.09 -4.08
CA GLU A 97 -0.03 -13.09 -5.49
C GLU A 97 -1.54 -13.15 -5.67
N GLY A 98 -2.23 -14.00 -4.89
CA GLY A 98 -3.63 -14.34 -5.13
C GLY A 98 -3.83 -15.15 -6.44
N PRO A 99 -5.08 -15.40 -6.87
CA PRO A 99 -6.34 -14.97 -6.23
C PRO A 99 -6.73 -15.75 -4.98
N GLN A 100 -6.03 -16.87 -4.66
CA GLN A 100 -6.30 -17.65 -3.46
C GLN A 100 -5.83 -16.88 -2.21
N PHE A 101 -6.53 -17.06 -1.10
CA PHE A 101 -6.07 -16.67 0.22
C PHE A 101 -4.94 -17.58 0.72
N SER A 102 -4.25 -17.16 1.77
CA SER A 102 -3.18 -17.94 2.40
C SER A 102 -3.68 -19.28 2.95
N THR A 103 -2.82 -20.26 2.91
CA THR A 103 -2.98 -21.43 3.78
C THR A 103 -2.70 -21.05 5.23
N GLN A 104 -3.22 -21.83 6.19
CA GLN A 104 -2.95 -21.59 7.61
C GLN A 104 -1.45 -21.63 7.93
N ALA A 105 -0.69 -22.52 7.28
CA ALA A 105 0.76 -22.61 7.45
C ALA A 105 1.47 -21.33 6.97
N GLU A 106 1.05 -20.77 5.83
CA GLU A 106 1.57 -19.50 5.32
C GLU A 106 1.23 -18.34 6.27
N SER A 107 -0.01 -18.27 6.76
CA SER A 107 -0.44 -17.23 7.68
C SER A 107 0.39 -17.24 8.97
N HIS A 108 0.61 -18.41 9.56
CA HIS A 108 1.51 -18.55 10.72
C HIS A 108 2.95 -18.14 10.41
N LEU A 109 3.49 -18.50 9.23
CA LEU A 109 4.82 -18.10 8.80
C LEU A 109 4.94 -16.57 8.68
N TYR A 110 3.96 -15.90 8.07
CA TYR A 110 3.95 -14.45 7.89
C TYR A 110 3.87 -13.70 9.22
N ARG A 111 3.13 -14.24 10.19
CA ARG A 111 3.13 -13.74 11.57
C ARG A 111 4.51 -13.86 12.24
N GLN A 112 5.20 -14.99 12.05
CA GLN A 112 6.57 -15.19 12.55
C GLN A 112 7.57 -14.21 11.90
N TRP A 113 7.34 -13.78 10.67
CA TRP A 113 8.15 -12.75 10.00
C TRP A 113 7.89 -11.34 10.54
N GLY A 114 6.93 -11.18 11.43
CA GLY A 114 6.56 -9.88 11.99
C GLY A 114 5.74 -9.02 11.06
N CYS A 115 5.02 -9.61 10.10
CA CYS A 115 4.08 -8.89 9.27
C CYS A 115 2.81 -8.55 10.06
N ASP A 116 2.24 -7.38 9.81
CA ASP A 116 1.10 -6.85 10.55
C ASP A 116 -0.22 -7.08 9.81
N VAL A 117 -0.22 -6.93 8.50
CA VAL A 117 -1.39 -7.12 7.63
C VAL A 117 -1.02 -7.85 6.35
N ILE A 118 -2.03 -8.47 5.72
CA ILE A 118 -1.88 -9.25 4.49
C ILE A 118 -2.94 -8.86 3.46
N GLY A 119 -2.54 -8.76 2.20
CA GLY A 119 -3.45 -8.52 1.08
C GLY A 119 -2.80 -8.77 -0.27
N MET A 120 -3.40 -8.25 -1.35
CA MET A 120 -3.01 -8.61 -2.72
C MET A 120 -2.70 -7.41 -3.62
N THR A 121 -2.79 -6.16 -3.16
CA THR A 121 -2.94 -5.02 -4.06
C THR A 121 -1.73 -4.08 -4.14
N ASN A 122 -1.00 -3.87 -3.05
CA ASN A 122 0.00 -2.79 -2.97
C ASN A 122 1.33 -3.09 -3.68
N MET A 123 1.56 -4.35 -4.09
CA MET A 123 2.71 -4.71 -4.91
C MET A 123 2.26 -5.30 -6.25
N PRO A 124 2.86 -4.86 -7.34
CA PRO A 124 4.01 -3.96 -7.50
C PRO A 124 3.66 -2.47 -7.53
N GLU A 125 2.45 -2.06 -7.18
CA GLU A 125 1.97 -0.68 -7.27
C GLU A 125 2.93 0.33 -6.61
N ALA A 126 3.37 0.06 -5.37
CA ALA A 126 4.32 0.93 -4.66
C ALA A 126 5.69 1.02 -5.36
N LYS A 127 6.18 -0.08 -5.94
CA LYS A 127 7.43 -0.09 -6.73
C LYS A 127 7.31 0.77 -7.98
N LEU A 128 6.22 0.61 -8.72
CA LEU A 128 5.93 1.37 -9.92
C LEU A 128 5.72 2.86 -9.61
N ALA A 129 5.02 3.18 -8.52
CA ALA A 129 4.87 4.55 -8.07
C ALA A 129 6.23 5.20 -7.74
N ARG A 130 7.15 4.45 -7.12
CA ARG A 130 8.52 4.91 -6.84
C ARG A 130 9.29 5.17 -8.13
N GLU A 131 9.25 4.28 -9.11
CA GLU A 131 9.89 4.47 -10.42
C GLU A 131 9.26 5.63 -11.22
N ALA A 132 7.98 5.90 -11.02
CA ALA A 132 7.29 7.04 -11.62
C ALA A 132 7.48 8.35 -10.83
N GLU A 133 8.28 8.35 -9.75
CA GLU A 133 8.52 9.52 -8.89
C GLU A 133 7.21 10.12 -8.33
N LEU A 134 6.26 9.25 -8.00
CA LEU A 134 5.03 9.60 -7.31
C LEU A 134 5.19 9.40 -5.81
N CYS A 135 4.66 10.31 -5.01
CA CYS A 135 4.47 10.06 -3.59
C CYS A 135 3.39 8.99 -3.42
N TYR A 136 3.72 7.92 -2.71
CA TYR A 136 2.80 6.80 -2.49
C TYR A 136 2.60 6.55 -1.00
N ALA A 137 1.36 6.36 -0.57
CA ALA A 137 1.03 5.87 0.77
C ALA A 137 -0.13 4.88 0.70
N SER A 138 -0.22 4.01 1.69
CA SER A 138 -1.27 3.01 1.78
C SER A 138 -1.96 3.05 3.14
N LEU A 139 -3.30 3.01 3.08
CA LEU A 139 -4.16 2.78 4.22
C LEU A 139 -4.78 1.39 4.09
N ALA A 140 -4.38 0.50 4.97
CA ALA A 140 -4.95 -0.83 5.09
C ALA A 140 -6.16 -0.80 6.02
N MET A 141 -7.28 -1.37 5.55
CA MET A 141 -8.52 -1.52 6.31
C MET A 141 -8.67 -2.99 6.68
N VAL A 142 -8.52 -3.32 7.95
CA VAL A 142 -8.59 -4.71 8.41
C VAL A 142 -10.04 -5.20 8.33
N THR A 143 -10.25 -6.28 7.57
CA THR A 143 -11.57 -6.88 7.36
C THR A 143 -11.77 -8.20 8.09
N ASP A 144 -10.68 -8.87 8.43
CA ASP A 144 -10.66 -10.21 9.02
C ASP A 144 -9.30 -10.47 9.70
N TYR A 145 -9.14 -11.63 10.34
CA TYR A 145 -7.88 -12.07 10.94
C TYR A 145 -7.08 -13.06 10.05
N ASP A 146 -7.27 -13.00 8.73
CA ASP A 146 -6.75 -14.04 7.84
C ASP A 146 -7.24 -15.44 8.31
N CYS A 147 -6.44 -16.50 8.18
CA CYS A 147 -6.85 -17.85 8.58
C CYS A 147 -6.09 -18.42 9.81
N TRP A 148 -5.39 -17.55 10.55
CA TRP A 148 -4.57 -17.98 11.69
C TRP A 148 -5.34 -17.97 13.03
N HIS A 149 -6.41 -17.17 13.16
CA HIS A 149 -7.08 -16.96 14.44
C HIS A 149 -7.99 -18.14 14.76
N PRO A 150 -7.84 -18.78 15.97
CA PRO A 150 -8.55 -20.00 16.28
C PRO A 150 -10.07 -19.82 16.45
N ASP A 151 -10.50 -18.63 16.88
CA ASP A 151 -11.89 -18.34 17.20
C ASP A 151 -12.64 -17.63 16.05
N HIS A 152 -11.99 -17.45 14.91
CA HIS A 152 -12.59 -16.86 13.72
C HIS A 152 -12.57 -17.84 12.56
N ASP A 153 -13.67 -17.89 11.82
CA ASP A 153 -13.79 -18.71 10.62
C ASP A 153 -12.76 -18.31 9.56
N ALA A 154 -12.40 -19.27 8.70
CA ALA A 154 -11.57 -19.01 7.53
C ALA A 154 -12.15 -17.86 6.69
N VAL A 155 -11.27 -17.02 6.14
CA VAL A 155 -11.64 -15.87 5.33
C VAL A 155 -12.53 -16.27 4.17
N THR A 156 -13.70 -15.66 4.10
CA THR A 156 -14.62 -15.80 2.96
C THR A 156 -14.82 -14.45 2.29
N VAL A 157 -15.04 -14.46 0.98
CA VAL A 157 -15.31 -13.24 0.22
C VAL A 157 -16.50 -12.47 0.79
N ASP A 158 -17.55 -13.18 1.21
CA ASP A 158 -18.74 -12.55 1.81
C ASP A 158 -18.46 -11.87 3.15
N ALA A 159 -17.60 -12.44 4.00
CA ALA A 159 -17.19 -11.82 5.26
C ALA A 159 -16.40 -10.53 5.00
N VAL A 160 -15.41 -10.58 4.10
CA VAL A 160 -14.63 -9.42 3.67
C VAL A 160 -15.53 -8.30 3.12
N ILE A 161 -16.48 -8.64 2.23
CA ILE A 161 -17.40 -7.67 1.64
C ILE A 161 -18.28 -7.01 2.71
N ARG A 162 -18.81 -7.77 3.66
CA ARG A 162 -19.64 -7.21 4.74
C ARG A 162 -18.90 -6.16 5.56
N VAL A 163 -17.68 -6.45 5.98
CA VAL A 163 -16.87 -5.49 6.76
C VAL A 163 -16.45 -4.30 5.88
N LEU A 164 -16.09 -4.55 4.62
CA LEU A 164 -15.74 -3.50 3.67
C LEU A 164 -16.92 -2.53 3.46
N LEU A 165 -18.15 -3.04 3.29
CA LEU A 165 -19.34 -2.20 3.12
C LEU A 165 -19.66 -1.40 4.39
N SER A 166 -19.49 -1.99 5.58
CA SER A 166 -19.67 -1.25 6.84
C SER A 166 -18.67 -0.12 7.02
N ASN A 167 -17.44 -0.27 6.49
CA ASN A 167 -16.38 0.73 6.53
C ASN A 167 -16.37 1.68 5.32
N ALA A 168 -17.24 1.43 4.31
CA ALA A 168 -17.22 2.23 3.07
C ALA A 168 -17.49 3.72 3.31
N ASP A 169 -18.38 4.05 4.27
CA ASP A 169 -18.68 5.44 4.59
C ASP A 169 -17.49 6.12 5.31
N HIS A 170 -16.78 5.41 6.18
CA HIS A 170 -15.54 5.89 6.78
C HIS A 170 -14.48 6.13 5.70
N ALA A 171 -14.29 5.17 4.78
CA ALA A 171 -13.34 5.31 3.67
C ALA A 171 -13.67 6.52 2.77
N ARG A 172 -14.94 6.70 2.39
CA ARG A 172 -15.39 7.88 1.60
C ARG A 172 -15.14 9.18 2.33
N ALA A 173 -15.43 9.24 3.63
CA ALA A 173 -15.22 10.41 4.45
C ALA A 173 -13.72 10.73 4.63
N LEU A 174 -12.86 9.70 4.74
CA LEU A 174 -11.41 9.84 4.76
C LEU A 174 -10.89 10.40 3.43
N VAL A 175 -11.29 9.83 2.30
CA VAL A 175 -10.87 10.29 0.95
C VAL A 175 -11.19 11.78 0.75
N ARG A 176 -12.40 12.24 1.14
CA ARG A 176 -12.77 13.65 1.04
C ARG A 176 -11.88 14.55 1.90
N SER A 177 -11.59 14.14 3.14
CA SER A 177 -10.71 14.91 4.04
C SER A 177 -9.28 14.96 3.52
N LEU A 178 -8.77 13.85 3.02
CA LEU A 178 -7.42 13.71 2.46
C LEU A 178 -7.24 14.55 1.18
N ALA A 179 -8.21 14.51 0.27
CA ALA A 179 -8.16 15.31 -0.94
C ALA A 179 -8.02 16.82 -0.62
N ALA A 180 -8.77 17.33 0.35
CA ALA A 180 -8.67 18.72 0.79
C ALA A 180 -7.32 19.03 1.45
N ALA A 181 -6.83 18.14 2.33
CA ALA A 181 -5.56 18.33 3.05
C ALA A 181 -4.34 18.32 2.11
N VAL A 182 -4.29 17.36 1.18
CA VAL A 182 -3.17 17.24 0.22
C VAL A 182 -3.16 18.41 -0.77
N THR A 183 -4.32 18.90 -1.20
CA THR A 183 -4.41 20.07 -2.09
C THR A 183 -3.85 21.32 -1.42
N SER A 184 -4.10 21.52 -0.12
CA SER A 184 -3.56 22.65 0.64
C SER A 184 -2.05 22.59 0.84
N ASP A 185 -1.45 21.39 0.81
CA ASP A 185 -0.01 21.13 1.00
C ASP A 185 0.75 20.96 -0.32
N ALA A 186 0.13 21.26 -1.46
CA ALA A 186 0.71 21.04 -2.80
C ALA A 186 2.06 21.77 -3.02
N HIS A 187 2.37 22.77 -2.21
CA HIS A 187 3.62 23.54 -2.24
C HIS A 187 4.55 23.27 -1.06
N GLY A 188 4.30 22.19 -0.31
CA GLY A 188 5.15 21.74 0.79
C GLY A 188 6.60 21.40 0.32
N PRO A 189 7.52 21.21 1.27
CA PRO A 189 8.93 20.97 0.96
C PRO A 189 9.08 19.79 -0.01
N ALA A 190 10.06 19.89 -0.91
CA ALA A 190 10.35 18.88 -1.92
C ALA A 190 10.48 17.49 -1.26
N CYS A 191 9.58 16.56 -1.62
CA CYS A 191 9.63 15.20 -1.11
C CYS A 191 10.67 14.39 -1.90
N VAL A 192 11.53 13.64 -1.20
CA VAL A 192 12.52 12.74 -1.82
C VAL A 192 11.92 11.71 -2.78
N CYS A 193 10.61 11.48 -2.70
CA CYS A 193 9.92 10.62 -3.66
C CYS A 193 10.00 11.15 -5.10
N ARG A 194 10.11 12.47 -5.28
CA ARG A 194 10.12 13.15 -6.60
C ARG A 194 11.49 13.17 -7.26
N SER A 195 12.51 12.62 -6.62
CA SER A 195 13.87 12.50 -7.12
C SER A 195 14.40 11.06 -7.01
N ALA A 196 13.50 10.09 -7.04
CA ALA A 196 13.84 8.68 -6.86
C ALA A 196 14.74 8.12 -7.98
N LEU A 197 14.74 8.76 -9.15
CA LEU A 197 15.54 8.36 -10.31
C LEU A 197 16.90 9.07 -10.41
N ASP A 198 17.17 10.12 -9.63
CA ASP A 198 18.37 10.96 -9.79
C ASP A 198 19.68 10.18 -9.82
N HIS A 199 19.78 9.08 -9.07
CA HIS A 199 20.97 8.22 -9.01
C HIS A 199 20.65 6.74 -9.25
N ALA A 200 19.46 6.44 -9.80
CA ALA A 200 18.97 5.06 -9.95
C ALA A 200 19.34 4.42 -11.30
N LEU A 201 19.67 5.24 -12.32
CA LEU A 201 19.93 4.78 -13.68
C LEU A 201 21.40 4.39 -13.85
N ILE A 202 21.67 3.09 -13.97
CA ILE A 202 23.04 2.55 -14.17
C ILE A 202 23.44 2.52 -15.64
N THR A 203 22.46 2.38 -16.55
CA THR A 203 22.75 2.34 -17.99
C THR A 203 23.40 3.63 -18.44
N ALA A 204 24.57 3.52 -19.08
CA ALA A 204 25.32 4.67 -19.58
C ALA A 204 24.47 5.48 -20.58
N PRO A 205 24.60 6.82 -20.64
CA PRO A 205 23.77 7.67 -21.50
C PRO A 205 23.82 7.31 -22.98
N ASP A 206 24.96 6.87 -23.48
CA ASP A 206 25.20 6.44 -24.85
C ASP A 206 24.65 5.05 -25.19
N ALA A 207 24.22 4.30 -24.17
CA ALA A 207 23.62 2.97 -24.30
C ALA A 207 22.09 2.95 -24.03
N ARG A 208 21.49 4.13 -23.87
CA ARG A 208 20.04 4.29 -23.57
C ARG A 208 19.18 4.33 -24.81
#